data_c8243fc24bcab9c5a0d3b6e753a7ce09
#
_entry.id   c8243fc24bcab9c5a0d3b6e753a7ce09
#
_cell.length_a   1.000
_cell.length_b   1.000
_cell.length_c   1.000
_cell.angle_alpha   90.00
_cell.angle_beta   90.00
_cell.angle_gamma   90.00
#
_symmetry.space_group_name_H-M   'P 1'
#
loop_
_entity.id
_entity.type
_entity.pdbx_description
1 polymer ?
#
loop_
_entity_poly.entity_id
_entity_poly.type
_entity_poly.pdbx_seq_one_letter_code
_entity_poly.pdbx_strand_id
1 'polypeptide(L)'
;MPAWLSVRMAALGRVIVEAIVHHYGRDELLRRLADPFWFQAFGAVMGMDWHSSGITTSVIGALKRGLAPVRTELGLFVCGGKGAHSRRTPAELLEMGERTGVDANALVRASRLVAKIDSAAVQDGYDLYLHGFFAAVDGKWCVVQQGMNERQREARRYHWQSDRSASFFDSPHTAIEGRNVGPIVNLADTQAGSNRSAELALLREGPDRAIAVLRQFRARPNRTLDLFDHDASDPAVEPPARITGAVADMPPASVPGSAHLDLPRHHDIRAGDIDLKRLHGTLAAAAERGPKDFSELLLTPGVGARTVASLAFVAEVMHGAPCRFADPARFSLAHGGKDGHPFPVPIQVYDETIRVLKRAISHAKLGRSETLAAIQRLDRRARALEATVEGPSFAEFIEAERTRSAGYGGRTVLGAVVGG
;
A
#
# COMPACT_ATOMS: atom_id res chain seq x y z
N MET A 1 24.81 4.48 1.96
CA MET A 1 25.03 5.48 0.87
C MET A 1 26.10 6.47 1.32
N PRO A 2 27.13 6.75 0.48
CA PRO A 2 28.17 7.71 0.82
C PRO A 2 27.61 9.13 1.05
N ALA A 3 28.20 9.88 2.00
CA ALA A 3 27.73 11.22 2.36
C ALA A 3 27.72 12.19 1.17
N TRP A 4 28.78 12.16 0.35
CA TRP A 4 28.88 13.00 -0.85
C TRP A 4 27.75 12.76 -1.87
N LEU A 5 27.31 11.50 -2.04
CA LEU A 5 26.20 11.16 -2.92
C LEU A 5 24.87 11.70 -2.35
N SER A 6 24.69 11.56 -1.05
CA SER A 6 23.50 12.07 -0.34
C SER A 6 23.31 13.58 -0.50
N VAL A 7 24.40 14.37 -0.43
CA VAL A 7 24.37 15.83 -0.65
C VAL A 7 24.00 16.17 -2.10
N ARG A 8 24.61 15.47 -3.06
CA ARG A 8 24.33 15.68 -4.49
C ARG A 8 22.89 15.30 -4.85
N MET A 9 22.39 14.18 -4.31
CA MET A 9 20.99 13.79 -4.50
C MET A 9 20.03 14.86 -3.97
N ALA A 10 20.32 15.43 -2.79
CA ALA A 10 19.48 16.47 -2.21
C ALA A 10 19.48 17.75 -3.08
N ALA A 11 20.65 18.17 -3.58
CA ALA A 11 20.76 19.34 -4.47
C ALA A 11 20.05 19.10 -5.82
N LEU A 12 20.27 17.96 -6.45
CA LEU A 12 19.66 17.63 -7.75
C LEU A 12 18.13 17.45 -7.60
N GLY A 13 17.70 16.73 -6.55
CA GLY A 13 16.28 16.52 -6.26
C GLY A 13 15.55 17.85 -6.04
N ARG A 14 16.16 18.76 -5.27
CA ARG A 14 15.62 20.12 -5.07
C ARG A 14 15.39 20.84 -6.39
N VAL A 15 16.41 20.92 -7.24
CA VAL A 15 16.34 21.66 -8.51
C VAL A 15 15.26 21.09 -9.42
N ILE A 16 15.16 19.76 -9.52
CA ILE A 16 14.13 19.10 -10.33
C ILE A 16 12.74 19.44 -9.79
N VAL A 17 12.55 19.38 -8.45
CA VAL A 17 11.28 19.74 -7.81
C VAL A 17 10.93 21.21 -8.03
N GLU A 18 11.88 22.14 -7.82
CA GLU A 18 11.68 23.57 -8.09
C GLU A 18 11.23 23.79 -9.54
N ALA A 19 11.87 23.13 -10.51
CA ALA A 19 11.50 23.26 -11.91
C ALA A 19 10.10 22.70 -12.19
N ILE A 20 9.74 21.55 -11.62
CA ILE A 20 8.41 20.97 -11.81
C ILE A 20 7.34 21.87 -11.20
N VAL A 21 7.55 22.34 -9.97
CA VAL A 21 6.59 23.21 -9.29
C VAL A 21 6.42 24.54 -10.03
N HIS A 22 7.52 25.11 -10.53
CA HIS A 22 7.49 26.36 -11.30
C HIS A 22 6.75 26.23 -12.63
N HIS A 23 6.97 25.14 -13.36
CA HIS A 23 6.41 24.99 -14.71
C HIS A 23 5.03 24.33 -14.75
N TYR A 24 4.72 23.45 -13.79
CA TYR A 24 3.53 22.59 -13.81
C TYR A 24 2.70 22.66 -12.54
N GLY A 25 3.19 23.33 -11.49
CA GLY A 25 2.51 23.43 -10.21
C GLY A 25 2.77 22.26 -9.25
N ARG A 26 2.33 22.45 -8.00
CA ARG A 26 2.48 21.46 -6.92
C ARG A 26 1.67 20.19 -7.16
N ASP A 27 0.48 20.34 -7.71
CA ASP A 27 -0.42 19.22 -7.97
C ASP A 27 0.21 18.19 -8.91
N GLU A 28 0.86 18.69 -9.97
CA GLU A 28 1.56 17.83 -10.91
C GLU A 28 2.77 17.14 -10.27
N LEU A 29 3.48 17.80 -9.38
CA LEU A 29 4.55 17.15 -8.62
C LEU A 29 4.00 16.04 -7.71
N LEU A 30 2.93 16.30 -6.95
CA LEU A 30 2.29 15.29 -6.09
C LEU A 30 1.80 14.10 -6.92
N ARG A 31 1.20 14.37 -8.08
CA ARG A 31 0.77 13.32 -9.02
C ARG A 31 1.94 12.46 -9.50
N ARG A 32 3.07 13.07 -9.85
CA ARG A 32 4.28 12.36 -10.29
C ARG A 32 4.90 11.54 -9.17
N LEU A 33 4.97 12.06 -7.96
CA LEU A 33 5.46 11.32 -6.81
C LEU A 33 4.57 10.11 -6.47
N ALA A 34 3.27 10.22 -6.74
CA ALA A 34 2.30 9.14 -6.58
C ALA A 34 2.34 8.10 -7.71
N ASP A 35 3.06 8.36 -8.80
CA ASP A 35 3.29 7.43 -9.90
C ASP A 35 4.54 6.59 -9.63
N PRO A 36 4.44 5.25 -9.52
CA PRO A 36 5.57 4.41 -9.17
C PRO A 36 6.67 4.40 -10.23
N PHE A 37 6.32 4.54 -11.50
CA PHE A 37 7.30 4.58 -12.59
C PHE A 37 8.09 5.87 -12.58
N TRP A 38 7.38 7.00 -12.47
CA TRP A 38 8.05 8.28 -12.36
C TRP A 38 8.94 8.36 -11.13
N PHE A 39 8.46 7.88 -9.98
CA PHE A 39 9.21 7.86 -8.75
C PHE A 39 10.50 7.03 -8.88
N GLN A 40 10.42 5.87 -9.54
CA GLN A 40 11.56 5.01 -9.81
C GLN A 40 12.56 5.69 -10.74
N ALA A 41 12.09 6.27 -11.86
CA ALA A 41 12.91 7.02 -12.80
C ALA A 41 13.60 8.22 -12.12
N PHE A 42 12.88 8.95 -11.29
CA PHE A 42 13.42 10.07 -10.53
C PHE A 42 14.57 9.64 -9.61
N GLY A 43 14.40 8.53 -8.88
CA GLY A 43 15.48 7.97 -8.06
C GLY A 43 16.70 7.55 -8.87
N ALA A 44 16.49 6.96 -10.04
CA ALA A 44 17.58 6.57 -10.94
C ALA A 44 18.35 7.79 -11.47
N VAL A 45 17.65 8.86 -11.85
CA VAL A 45 18.27 10.14 -12.27
C VAL A 45 19.10 10.75 -11.15
N MET A 46 18.64 10.64 -9.90
CA MET A 46 19.39 11.11 -8.75
C MET A 46 20.64 10.24 -8.43
N GLY A 47 20.83 9.12 -9.13
CA GLY A 47 22.03 8.27 -9.04
C GLY A 47 21.83 6.96 -8.31
N MET A 48 20.58 6.57 -8.03
CA MET A 48 20.27 5.25 -7.48
C MET A 48 20.23 4.19 -8.57
N ASP A 49 20.52 2.94 -8.19
CA ASP A 49 20.29 1.82 -9.09
C ASP A 49 18.77 1.59 -9.24
N TRP A 50 18.32 1.40 -10.49
CA TRP A 50 16.92 1.17 -10.83
C TRP A 50 16.32 -0.01 -10.06
N HIS A 51 17.08 -1.09 -9.89
CA HIS A 51 16.62 -2.31 -9.22
C HIS A 51 16.75 -2.27 -7.68
N SER A 52 17.22 -1.16 -7.13
CA SER A 52 17.42 -1.04 -5.68
C SER A 52 16.13 -0.68 -4.96
N SER A 53 15.68 -1.52 -4.03
CA SER A 53 14.61 -1.17 -3.08
C SER A 53 14.98 0.04 -2.20
N GLY A 54 16.26 0.39 -2.12
CA GLY A 54 16.77 1.57 -1.42
C GLY A 54 16.39 2.90 -2.06
N ILE A 55 15.86 2.93 -3.29
CA ILE A 55 15.40 4.15 -3.97
C ILE A 55 14.43 4.92 -3.06
N THR A 56 13.41 4.29 -2.53
CA THR A 56 12.37 4.96 -1.73
C THR A 56 12.97 5.72 -0.56
N THR A 57 13.82 5.06 0.22
CA THR A 57 14.50 5.67 1.37
C THR A 57 15.40 6.83 0.95
N SER A 58 16.15 6.64 -0.13
CA SER A 58 17.13 7.61 -0.60
C SER A 58 16.49 8.86 -1.18
N VAL A 59 15.46 8.68 -2.01
CA VAL A 59 14.70 9.79 -2.63
C VAL A 59 14.00 10.63 -1.55
N ILE A 60 13.23 10.00 -0.66
CA ILE A 60 12.52 10.73 0.40
C ILE A 60 13.50 11.48 1.31
N GLY A 61 14.59 10.81 1.72
CA GLY A 61 15.60 11.45 2.54
C GLY A 61 16.33 12.61 1.84
N ALA A 62 16.60 12.48 0.54
CA ALA A 62 17.22 13.52 -0.27
C ALA A 62 16.28 14.73 -0.44
N LEU A 63 15.00 14.48 -0.78
CA LEU A 63 14.01 15.53 -0.92
C LEU A 63 13.74 16.26 0.40
N LYS A 64 13.62 15.54 1.51
CA LYS A 64 13.43 16.15 2.83
C LYS A 64 14.56 17.15 3.15
N ARG A 65 15.81 16.76 2.89
CA ARG A 65 16.96 17.66 3.11
C ARG A 65 17.03 18.78 2.09
N GLY A 66 16.86 18.45 0.81
CA GLY A 66 17.01 19.40 -0.28
C GLY A 66 15.97 20.50 -0.28
N LEU A 67 14.72 20.16 0.08
CA LEU A 67 13.60 21.12 0.08
C LEU A 67 13.48 21.91 1.38
N ALA A 68 14.12 21.47 2.47
CA ALA A 68 14.01 22.15 3.78
C ALA A 68 14.25 23.68 3.72
N PRO A 69 15.26 24.22 2.99
CA PRO A 69 15.49 25.65 2.91
C PRO A 69 14.43 26.44 2.13
N VAL A 70 13.71 25.79 1.22
CA VAL A 70 12.75 26.42 0.27
C VAL A 70 11.32 25.97 0.46
N ARG A 71 11.05 25.13 1.47
CA ARG A 71 9.75 24.49 1.69
C ARG A 71 8.59 25.49 1.79
N THR A 72 8.82 26.64 2.45
CA THR A 72 7.81 27.68 2.63
C THR A 72 7.57 28.44 1.32
N GLU A 73 8.62 28.75 0.57
CA GLU A 73 8.52 29.41 -0.74
C GLU A 73 7.80 28.53 -1.77
N LEU A 74 8.18 27.26 -1.81
CA LEU A 74 7.53 26.29 -2.69
C LEU A 74 6.11 25.91 -2.23
N GLY A 75 5.78 26.16 -0.96
CA GLY A 75 4.53 25.70 -0.36
C GLY A 75 4.43 24.16 -0.35
N LEU A 76 5.58 23.48 -0.18
CA LEU A 76 5.68 22.02 -0.22
C LEU A 76 6.59 21.53 0.93
N PHE A 77 6.09 20.59 1.71
CA PHE A 77 6.75 20.01 2.88
C PHE A 77 6.90 18.51 2.74
N VAL A 78 8.06 17.99 3.16
CA VAL A 78 8.35 16.56 3.19
C VAL A 78 8.51 16.12 4.63
N CYS A 79 7.55 15.34 5.12
CA CYS A 79 7.47 14.88 6.51
C CYS A 79 7.71 13.37 6.59
N GLY A 80 8.17 12.89 7.75
CA GLY A 80 8.43 11.48 7.98
C GLY A 80 9.81 11.02 7.53
N GLY A 81 9.89 9.77 7.05
CA GLY A 81 11.11 9.10 6.64
C GLY A 81 11.22 7.68 7.16
N LYS A 82 12.45 7.14 7.25
CA LYS A 82 12.73 5.77 7.67
C LYS A 82 12.76 5.63 9.20
N GLY A 83 12.21 4.53 9.73
CA GLY A 83 12.30 4.11 11.12
C GLY A 83 11.73 5.15 12.10
N ALA A 84 12.56 5.66 13.03
CA ALA A 84 12.11 6.66 14.02
C ALA A 84 11.58 7.95 13.40
N HIS A 85 12.03 8.31 12.20
CA HIS A 85 11.56 9.50 11.49
C HIS A 85 10.11 9.36 11.02
N SER A 86 9.65 8.15 10.70
CA SER A 86 8.24 7.92 10.31
C SER A 86 7.28 8.31 11.43
N ARG A 87 7.66 8.07 12.68
CA ARG A 87 6.85 8.41 13.87
C ARG A 87 6.78 9.91 14.16
N ARG A 88 7.67 10.70 13.59
CA ARG A 88 7.69 12.17 13.73
C ARG A 88 6.76 12.88 12.76
N THR A 89 6.21 12.17 11.77
CA THR A 89 5.33 12.76 10.75
C THR A 89 4.20 13.61 11.34
N PRO A 90 3.46 13.16 12.37
CA PRO A 90 2.40 13.99 12.95
C PRO A 90 2.90 15.32 13.52
N ALA A 91 4.03 15.30 14.23
CA ALA A 91 4.61 16.53 14.80
C ALA A 91 5.11 17.49 13.71
N GLU A 92 5.73 16.96 12.65
CA GLU A 92 6.21 17.74 11.50
C GLU A 92 5.05 18.38 10.71
N LEU A 93 3.90 17.68 10.61
CA LEU A 93 2.69 18.21 9.98
C LEU A 93 2.03 19.32 10.84
N LEU A 94 2.01 19.17 12.17
CA LEU A 94 1.53 20.21 13.07
C LEU A 94 2.40 21.46 12.97
N GLU A 95 3.75 21.32 12.97
CA GLU A 95 4.67 22.44 12.74
C GLU A 95 4.42 23.15 11.39
N MET A 96 4.13 22.37 10.34
CA MET A 96 3.72 22.92 9.05
C MET A 96 2.45 23.77 9.18
N GLY A 97 1.43 23.24 9.85
CA GLY A 97 0.16 23.94 10.04
C GLY A 97 0.32 25.29 10.78
N GLU A 98 1.15 25.30 11.83
CA GLU A 98 1.48 26.53 12.56
C GLU A 98 2.13 27.60 11.65
N ARG A 99 2.93 27.17 10.68
CA ARG A 99 3.63 28.07 9.75
C ARG A 99 2.78 28.54 8.57
N THR A 100 1.80 27.74 8.15
CA THR A 100 1.12 27.94 6.86
C THR A 100 -0.38 28.18 6.99
N GLY A 101 -0.97 27.88 8.16
CA GLY A 101 -2.41 27.94 8.38
C GLY A 101 -3.20 26.79 7.76
N VAL A 102 -2.54 25.77 7.17
CA VAL A 102 -3.23 24.59 6.66
C VAL A 102 -3.83 23.76 7.80
N ASP A 103 -4.94 23.06 7.54
CA ASP A 103 -5.51 22.14 8.52
C ASP A 103 -4.57 20.92 8.76
N ALA A 104 -3.65 21.12 9.70
CA ALA A 104 -2.69 20.11 10.10
C ALA A 104 -3.35 18.89 10.73
N ASN A 105 -4.50 19.03 11.40
CA ASN A 105 -5.18 17.91 12.03
C ASN A 105 -5.75 16.96 10.98
N ALA A 106 -6.31 17.48 9.88
CA ALA A 106 -6.73 16.66 8.73
C ALA A 106 -5.54 15.91 8.12
N LEU A 107 -4.39 16.57 7.92
CA LEU A 107 -3.18 15.95 7.40
C LEU A 107 -2.62 14.86 8.34
N VAL A 108 -2.60 15.11 9.65
CA VAL A 108 -2.19 14.11 10.66
C VAL A 108 -3.14 12.92 10.66
N ARG A 109 -4.45 13.16 10.59
CA ARG A 109 -5.44 12.08 10.46
C ARG A 109 -5.18 11.24 9.19
N ALA A 110 -5.00 11.89 8.05
CA ALA A 110 -4.68 11.23 6.78
C ALA A 110 -3.41 10.38 6.89
N SER A 111 -2.31 10.95 7.41
CA SER A 111 -1.04 10.26 7.60
C SER A 111 -1.18 9.01 8.46
N ARG A 112 -1.89 9.11 9.59
CA ARG A 112 -2.12 7.96 10.48
C ARG A 112 -2.99 6.90 9.83
N LEU A 113 -4.03 7.32 9.11
CA LEU A 113 -4.97 6.41 8.48
C LEU A 113 -4.31 5.64 7.33
N VAL A 114 -3.58 6.32 6.45
CA VAL A 114 -2.80 5.69 5.37
C VAL A 114 -1.84 4.65 5.94
N ALA A 115 -1.09 4.98 6.99
CA ALA A 115 -0.18 4.03 7.63
C ALA A 115 -0.91 2.82 8.25
N LYS A 116 -2.08 3.05 8.85
CA LYS A 116 -2.92 1.98 9.42
C LYS A 116 -3.54 1.07 8.36
N ILE A 117 -3.94 1.62 7.25
CA ILE A 117 -4.49 0.81 6.15
C ILE A 117 -3.43 -0.14 5.61
N ASP A 118 -2.23 0.37 5.29
CA ASP A 118 -1.17 -0.46 4.72
C ASP A 118 -0.54 -1.44 5.74
N SER A 119 -0.74 -1.22 7.05
CA SER A 119 -0.22 -2.11 8.09
C SER A 119 -1.27 -3.03 8.72
N ALA A 120 -2.57 -2.77 8.54
CA ALA A 120 -3.61 -3.51 9.25
C ALA A 120 -4.82 -3.90 8.39
N ALA A 121 -5.23 -3.07 7.42
CA ALA A 121 -6.35 -3.37 6.54
C ALA A 121 -5.93 -4.12 5.26
N VAL A 122 -4.71 -3.88 4.78
CA VAL A 122 -4.05 -4.67 3.73
C VAL A 122 -3.05 -5.58 4.40
N GLN A 123 -3.35 -6.89 4.48
CA GLN A 123 -2.55 -7.84 5.25
C GLN A 123 -1.68 -8.70 4.32
N ASP A 124 -0.74 -8.06 3.70
CA ASP A 124 0.14 -8.62 2.68
C ASP A 124 1.47 -9.17 3.24
N GLY A 125 1.68 -9.09 4.56
CA GLY A 125 2.87 -9.60 5.23
C GLY A 125 4.10 -8.69 5.13
N TYR A 126 3.92 -7.41 4.76
CA TYR A 126 5.00 -6.44 4.72
C TYR A 126 4.90 -5.45 5.89
N ASP A 127 5.90 -5.42 6.75
CA ASP A 127 5.99 -4.50 7.88
C ASP A 127 6.48 -3.12 7.42
N LEU A 128 5.68 -2.08 7.67
CA LEU A 128 6.03 -0.71 7.31
C LEU A 128 7.22 -0.21 8.12
N TYR A 129 8.27 0.22 7.43
CA TYR A 129 9.46 0.80 8.06
C TYR A 129 9.79 2.22 7.56
N LEU A 130 9.11 2.65 6.50
CA LEU A 130 9.28 3.97 5.90
C LEU A 130 7.90 4.58 5.59
N HIS A 131 7.75 5.86 5.98
CA HIS A 131 6.57 6.66 5.69
C HIS A 131 7.02 8.07 5.26
N GLY A 132 6.85 8.40 3.99
CA GLY A 132 7.13 9.71 3.43
C GLY A 132 5.85 10.42 3.05
N PHE A 133 5.58 11.56 3.71
CA PHE A 133 4.38 12.36 3.51
C PHE A 133 4.78 13.71 2.86
N PHE A 134 4.31 13.94 1.65
CA PHE A 134 4.48 15.18 0.91
C PHE A 134 3.20 16.00 1.03
N ALA A 135 3.27 17.14 1.70
CA ALA A 135 2.12 18.01 1.95
C ALA A 135 2.29 19.36 1.26
N ALA A 136 1.26 19.83 0.57
CA ALA A 136 1.17 21.14 0.01
C ALA A 136 0.35 22.08 0.91
N VAL A 137 0.61 23.38 0.83
CA VAL A 137 -0.06 24.42 1.69
C VAL A 137 -1.55 24.58 1.37
N ASP A 138 -2.05 24.01 0.31
CA ASP A 138 -3.48 23.95 -0.04
C ASP A 138 -4.19 22.72 0.55
N GLY A 139 -3.48 21.91 1.37
CA GLY A 139 -4.02 20.73 2.02
C GLY A 139 -3.93 19.43 1.17
N LYS A 140 -3.46 19.51 -0.06
CA LYS A 140 -3.21 18.33 -0.90
C LYS A 140 -1.96 17.60 -0.45
N TRP A 141 -1.94 16.28 -0.68
CA TRP A 141 -0.83 15.45 -0.25
C TRP A 141 -0.61 14.23 -1.15
N CYS A 142 0.60 13.73 -1.07
CA CYS A 142 1.00 12.43 -1.59
C CYS A 142 1.75 11.66 -0.50
N VAL A 143 1.52 10.36 -0.40
CA VAL A 143 2.27 9.49 0.50
C VAL A 143 2.95 8.39 -0.29
N VAL A 144 4.21 8.16 0.05
CA VAL A 144 4.98 7.02 -0.42
C VAL A 144 5.48 6.28 0.81
N GLN A 145 5.01 5.05 0.99
CA GLN A 145 5.42 4.17 2.07
C GLN A 145 6.18 2.97 1.54
N GLN A 146 6.94 2.33 2.42
CA GLN A 146 7.57 1.06 2.08
C GLN A 146 7.52 0.10 3.27
N GLY A 147 7.06 -1.11 2.98
CA GLY A 147 7.11 -2.27 3.87
C GLY A 147 8.23 -3.23 3.46
N MET A 148 8.64 -4.08 4.39
CA MET A 148 9.62 -5.15 4.19
C MET A 148 9.01 -6.46 4.67
N ASN A 149 9.11 -7.49 3.84
CA ASN A 149 8.94 -8.87 4.26
C ASN A 149 10.34 -9.46 4.52
N GLU A 150 10.71 -9.60 5.78
CA GLU A 150 12.05 -10.08 6.16
C GLU A 150 12.31 -11.52 5.75
N ARG A 151 11.28 -12.38 5.76
CA ARG A 151 11.39 -13.80 5.40
C ARG A 151 11.70 -13.96 3.91
N GLN A 152 11.03 -13.19 3.07
CA GLN A 152 11.20 -13.22 1.62
C GLN A 152 12.31 -12.27 1.13
N ARG A 153 12.80 -11.38 2.00
CA ARG A 153 13.75 -10.30 1.68
C ARG A 153 13.27 -9.41 0.53
N GLU A 154 11.98 -9.15 0.52
CA GLU A 154 11.31 -8.32 -0.48
C GLU A 154 10.77 -7.05 0.14
N ALA A 155 10.75 -5.99 -0.65
CA ALA A 155 10.15 -4.72 -0.28
C ALA A 155 8.89 -4.49 -1.12
N ARG A 156 7.91 -3.81 -0.53
CA ARG A 156 6.69 -3.38 -1.19
C ARG A 156 6.50 -1.90 -0.95
N ARG A 157 6.16 -1.14 -2.00
CA ARG A 157 5.96 0.30 -1.95
C ARG A 157 4.51 0.64 -2.23
N TYR A 158 3.94 1.52 -1.40
CA TYR A 158 2.55 1.96 -1.48
C TYR A 158 2.53 3.43 -1.84
N HIS A 159 1.75 3.78 -2.86
CA HIS A 159 1.58 5.14 -3.34
C HIS A 159 0.15 5.62 -3.14
N TRP A 160 0.02 6.82 -2.59
CA TRP A 160 -1.25 7.46 -2.29
C TRP A 160 -1.26 8.90 -2.78
N GLN A 161 -2.42 9.41 -3.17
CA GLN A 161 -2.62 10.81 -3.54
C GLN A 161 -4.00 11.27 -3.09
N SER A 162 -4.09 12.45 -2.43
CA SER A 162 -5.34 13.01 -1.91
C SER A 162 -6.43 13.16 -2.95
N ASP A 163 -6.10 13.65 -4.13
CA ASP A 163 -7.08 13.95 -5.19
C ASP A 163 -7.70 12.69 -5.83
N ARG A 164 -7.08 11.52 -5.63
CA ARG A 164 -7.57 10.25 -6.17
C ARG A 164 -8.30 9.40 -5.13
N SER A 165 -8.25 9.79 -3.87
CA SER A 165 -8.84 9.06 -2.75
C SER A 165 -10.14 9.72 -2.32
N ALA A 166 -11.22 9.50 -3.05
CA ALA A 166 -12.57 9.88 -2.58
C ALA A 166 -12.94 9.12 -1.29
N SER A 167 -12.36 7.93 -1.09
CA SER A 167 -12.50 7.10 0.09
C SER A 167 -11.15 6.48 0.44
N PHE A 168 -10.83 6.37 1.71
CA PHE A 168 -9.63 5.66 2.19
C PHE A 168 -9.73 4.13 2.07
N PHE A 169 -10.90 3.59 1.72
CA PHE A 169 -11.16 2.14 1.75
C PHE A 169 -11.67 1.56 0.43
N ASP A 170 -11.91 2.40 -0.57
CA ASP A 170 -12.48 1.93 -1.82
C ASP A 170 -11.41 1.90 -2.92
N SER A 171 -10.44 1.00 -2.75
CA SER A 171 -9.27 0.86 -3.60
C SER A 171 -8.46 2.17 -3.72
N PRO A 172 -8.00 2.72 -2.61
CA PRO A 172 -7.57 4.12 -2.52
C PRO A 172 -6.16 4.37 -3.05
N HIS A 173 -5.33 3.34 -3.17
CA HIS A 173 -3.95 3.47 -3.63
C HIS A 173 -3.90 3.93 -5.08
N THR A 174 -3.00 4.84 -5.40
CA THR A 174 -2.66 5.13 -6.79
C THR A 174 -1.91 3.97 -7.41
N ALA A 175 -1.04 3.32 -6.62
CA ALA A 175 -0.37 2.09 -6.99
C ALA A 175 0.18 1.37 -5.76
N ILE A 176 0.32 0.05 -5.86
CA ILE A 176 1.13 -0.76 -4.95
C ILE A 176 2.16 -1.49 -5.81
N GLU A 177 3.44 -1.16 -5.58
CA GLU A 177 4.58 -1.74 -6.28
C GLU A 177 5.21 -2.82 -5.44
N GLY A 178 5.35 -4.01 -5.99
CA GLY A 178 5.91 -5.20 -5.37
C GLY A 178 5.32 -6.47 -5.97
N ARG A 179 5.88 -7.61 -5.61
CA ARG A 179 5.37 -8.90 -6.07
C ARG A 179 3.95 -9.14 -5.54
N ASN A 180 3.05 -9.58 -6.40
CA ASN A 180 1.75 -10.09 -5.98
C ASN A 180 1.95 -11.44 -5.26
N VAL A 181 1.50 -11.51 -4.01
CA VAL A 181 1.68 -12.70 -3.15
C VAL A 181 0.46 -13.63 -3.17
N GLY A 182 -0.52 -13.33 -4.02
CA GLY A 182 -1.75 -14.09 -4.13
C GLY A 182 -2.84 -13.62 -3.16
N PRO A 183 -3.68 -14.52 -2.63
CA PRO A 183 -4.77 -14.15 -1.75
C PRO A 183 -4.24 -13.56 -0.42
N ILE A 184 -4.69 -12.34 -0.09
CA ILE A 184 -4.44 -11.66 1.19
C ILE A 184 -5.74 -11.08 1.72
N VAL A 185 -5.87 -10.86 3.02
CA VAL A 185 -6.99 -10.06 3.55
C VAL A 185 -6.82 -8.62 3.10
N ASN A 186 -7.79 -8.11 2.35
CA ASN A 186 -7.78 -6.74 1.84
C ASN A 186 -9.10 -6.03 2.18
N LEU A 187 -9.10 -5.29 3.27
CA LEU A 187 -10.23 -4.47 3.69
C LEU A 187 -10.20 -3.06 3.10
N ALA A 188 -9.20 -2.73 2.30
CA ALA A 188 -9.14 -1.52 1.50
C ALA A 188 -9.70 -1.71 0.08
N ASP A 189 -10.36 -2.84 -0.20
CA ASP A 189 -11.07 -3.10 -1.44
C ASP A 189 -12.52 -2.58 -1.35
N THR A 190 -13.05 -2.04 -2.44
CA THR A 190 -14.45 -1.59 -2.54
C THR A 190 -15.43 -2.72 -2.17
N GLN A 191 -15.13 -3.95 -2.56
CA GLN A 191 -15.98 -5.12 -2.29
C GLN A 191 -15.99 -5.56 -0.81
N ALA A 192 -15.07 -5.05 0.01
CA ALA A 192 -15.04 -5.32 1.45
C ALA A 192 -15.97 -4.41 2.28
N GLY A 193 -16.76 -3.55 1.64
CA GLY A 193 -17.63 -2.57 2.31
C GLY A 193 -18.61 -3.18 3.30
N SER A 194 -19.27 -4.30 2.92
CA SER A 194 -20.21 -5.03 3.81
C SER A 194 -19.48 -5.62 5.03
N ASN A 195 -18.27 -6.15 4.85
CA ASN A 195 -17.48 -6.71 5.94
C ASN A 195 -17.06 -5.61 6.93
N ARG A 196 -16.54 -4.47 6.45
CA ARG A 196 -16.21 -3.31 7.30
C ARG A 196 -17.41 -2.81 8.12
N SER A 197 -18.60 -2.80 7.51
CA SER A 197 -19.82 -2.42 8.21
C SER A 197 -20.23 -3.43 9.28
N ALA A 198 -20.08 -4.72 8.99
CA ALA A 198 -20.36 -5.79 9.94
C ALA A 198 -19.38 -5.82 11.11
N GLU A 199 -18.10 -5.49 10.90
CA GLU A 199 -17.12 -5.33 11.97
C GLU A 199 -17.56 -4.27 13.01
N LEU A 200 -18.10 -3.15 12.52
CA LEU A 200 -18.65 -2.10 13.40
C LEU A 200 -19.90 -2.56 14.15
N ALA A 201 -20.76 -3.37 13.51
CA ALA A 201 -21.92 -3.94 14.16
C ALA A 201 -21.50 -4.90 15.29
N LEU A 202 -20.50 -5.76 15.06
CA LEU A 202 -19.95 -6.66 16.07
C LEU A 202 -19.43 -5.93 17.31
N LEU A 203 -18.78 -4.79 17.13
CA LEU A 203 -18.31 -3.99 18.25
C LEU A 203 -19.47 -3.44 19.10
N ARG A 204 -20.59 -3.05 18.45
CA ARG A 204 -21.81 -2.60 19.15
C ARG A 204 -22.50 -3.74 19.89
N GLU A 205 -22.42 -4.96 19.39
CA GLU A 205 -22.94 -6.17 20.06
C GLU A 205 -22.09 -6.58 21.27
N GLY A 206 -20.88 -6.07 21.38
CA GLY A 206 -19.94 -6.28 22.48
C GLY A 206 -18.87 -7.33 22.20
N PRO A 207 -17.72 -7.22 22.91
CA PRO A 207 -16.55 -8.05 22.67
C PRO A 207 -16.78 -9.54 23.02
N ASP A 208 -17.65 -9.83 23.99
CA ASP A 208 -17.89 -11.20 24.44
C ASP A 208 -18.44 -12.10 23.34
N ARG A 209 -19.30 -11.54 22.48
CA ARG A 209 -19.91 -12.29 21.38
C ARG A 209 -18.86 -12.67 20.33
N ALA A 210 -18.02 -11.72 19.93
CA ALA A 210 -16.92 -12.00 19.01
C ALA A 210 -15.94 -13.04 19.57
N ILE A 211 -15.61 -12.93 20.85
CA ILE A 211 -14.74 -13.90 21.54
C ILE A 211 -15.39 -15.28 21.67
N ALA A 212 -16.70 -15.35 21.93
CA ALA A 212 -17.43 -16.62 22.00
C ALA A 212 -17.36 -17.37 20.67
N VAL A 213 -17.56 -16.67 19.55
CA VAL A 213 -17.43 -17.24 18.21
C VAL A 213 -16.00 -17.74 17.96
N LEU A 214 -14.98 -16.94 18.23
CA LEU A 214 -13.58 -17.34 18.08
C LEU A 214 -13.20 -18.53 18.95
N ARG A 215 -13.77 -18.67 20.18
CA ARG A 215 -13.59 -19.84 21.02
C ARG A 215 -14.21 -21.10 20.42
N GLN A 216 -15.40 -20.98 19.82
CA GLN A 216 -16.06 -22.10 19.16
C GLN A 216 -15.23 -22.61 17.96
N PHE A 217 -14.62 -21.73 17.21
CA PHE A 217 -13.70 -22.10 16.15
C PHE A 217 -12.45 -22.82 16.66
N ARG A 218 -11.89 -22.39 17.80
CA ARG A 218 -10.75 -23.07 18.43
C ARG A 218 -11.11 -24.45 18.98
N ALA A 219 -12.33 -24.63 19.46
CA ALA A 219 -12.77 -25.89 20.09
C ALA A 219 -13.15 -27.00 19.09
N ARG A 220 -13.20 -26.68 17.80
CA ARG A 220 -13.48 -27.65 16.71
C ARG A 220 -12.23 -27.91 15.88
N PRO A 221 -11.29 -28.75 16.32
CA PRO A 221 -9.99 -28.93 15.66
C PRO A 221 -10.06 -29.54 14.26
N ASN A 222 -11.19 -30.11 13.82
CA ASN A 222 -11.21 -31.00 12.66
C ASN A 222 -12.06 -30.59 11.48
N ARG A 223 -12.55 -29.36 11.35
CA ARG A 223 -13.31 -29.01 10.13
C ARG A 223 -13.09 -27.60 9.55
N THR A 224 -12.56 -26.67 10.32
CA THR A 224 -12.39 -25.29 9.83
C THR A 224 -11.00 -24.72 10.14
N LEU A 225 -10.22 -25.36 11.00
CA LEU A 225 -8.84 -24.98 11.33
C LEU A 225 -7.79 -25.83 10.63
N ASP A 226 -8.16 -26.99 10.05
CA ASP A 226 -7.33 -27.71 9.06
C ASP A 226 -7.12 -26.92 7.75
N LEU A 227 -7.79 -25.78 7.60
CA LEU A 227 -7.49 -24.78 6.59
C LEU A 227 -6.10 -24.14 6.77
N PHE A 228 -5.46 -24.35 7.92
CA PHE A 228 -4.14 -23.78 8.23
C PHE A 228 -2.98 -24.79 8.21
N ASP A 229 -3.27 -26.09 8.16
CA ASP A 229 -2.27 -27.18 8.19
C ASP A 229 -2.57 -28.24 7.10
N HIS A 230 -2.40 -27.89 5.83
CA HIS A 230 -2.20 -28.92 4.82
C HIS A 230 -0.71 -29.08 4.53
N ASP A 231 -0.12 -29.97 5.29
CA ASP A 231 1.06 -30.73 4.86
C ASP A 231 0.67 -31.60 3.67
N ALA A 232 1.35 -31.39 2.54
CA ALA A 232 1.02 -32.04 1.26
C ALA A 232 1.53 -33.48 1.24
N SER A 233 0.96 -34.37 2.05
CA SER A 233 1.25 -35.81 2.01
C SER A 233 0.12 -36.64 2.60
N ASP A 234 -1.07 -36.63 1.95
CA ASP A 234 -1.97 -37.79 2.09
C ASP A 234 -2.83 -37.97 0.83
N PRO A 235 -2.76 -39.13 0.15
CA PRO A 235 -3.56 -39.42 -1.01
C PRO A 235 -4.88 -40.08 -0.60
N ALA A 236 -5.96 -39.63 -1.21
CA ALA A 236 -7.25 -40.25 -1.36
C ALA A 236 -8.22 -40.22 -0.16
N VAL A 237 -9.18 -39.30 -0.20
CA VAL A 237 -10.52 -39.54 0.34
C VAL A 237 -11.56 -39.23 -0.74
N GLU A 238 -12.34 -40.27 -1.10
CA GLU A 238 -13.47 -40.19 -2.01
C GLU A 238 -14.59 -39.24 -1.48
N PRO A 239 -15.38 -38.62 -2.38
CA PRO A 239 -16.48 -37.74 -1.95
C PRO A 239 -17.63 -38.54 -1.37
N PRO A 240 -18.24 -38.13 -0.24
CA PRO A 240 -19.36 -38.86 0.33
C PRO A 240 -20.65 -38.69 -0.50
N ALA A 241 -21.38 -39.80 -0.64
CA ALA A 241 -22.62 -39.96 -1.36
C ALA A 241 -23.73 -39.01 -0.86
N ARG A 242 -24.60 -38.61 -1.82
CA ARG A 242 -25.82 -37.86 -1.55
C ARG A 242 -26.77 -38.69 -0.66
N ILE A 243 -27.15 -38.14 0.49
CA ILE A 243 -28.25 -38.67 1.32
C ILE A 243 -29.50 -37.87 1.03
N THR A 244 -30.49 -38.48 0.41
CA THR A 244 -31.89 -38.04 0.34
C THR A 244 -32.64 -38.65 1.52
N GLY A 245 -33.32 -37.85 2.35
CA GLY A 245 -34.32 -38.39 3.29
C GLY A 245 -34.60 -37.54 4.52
N ALA A 246 -35.84 -37.02 4.56
CA ALA A 246 -36.73 -36.73 5.69
C ALA A 246 -36.33 -35.71 6.76
N VAL A 247 -37.17 -34.70 6.82
CA VAL A 247 -37.31 -33.64 7.82
C VAL A 247 -37.86 -34.21 9.14
N ALA A 248 -37.12 -34.10 10.23
CA ALA A 248 -37.68 -33.99 11.59
C ALA A 248 -36.58 -33.54 12.56
N ASP A 249 -36.94 -32.56 13.40
CA ASP A 249 -36.18 -31.97 14.52
C ASP A 249 -35.03 -31.03 14.12
N MET A 250 -35.35 -29.76 14.01
CA MET A 250 -34.37 -28.66 13.91
C MET A 250 -33.70 -28.40 15.26
N PRO A 251 -32.39 -28.63 15.39
CA PRO A 251 -31.58 -27.90 16.34
C PRO A 251 -31.36 -26.45 15.89
N PRO A 252 -31.01 -25.51 16.79
CA PRO A 252 -30.99 -24.08 16.51
C PRO A 252 -30.06 -23.74 15.34
N ALA A 253 -30.60 -22.98 14.42
CA ALA A 253 -30.02 -22.41 13.20
C ALA A 253 -28.51 -22.62 12.99
N SER A 254 -28.18 -23.56 12.14
CA SER A 254 -26.90 -23.63 11.45
C SER A 254 -26.81 -22.38 10.55
N VAL A 255 -25.82 -21.52 10.81
CA VAL A 255 -25.54 -20.37 9.99
C VAL A 255 -25.16 -20.87 8.58
N PRO A 256 -25.92 -20.54 7.52
CA PRO A 256 -25.54 -20.91 6.17
C PRO A 256 -24.32 -20.07 5.78
N GLY A 257 -23.20 -20.68 5.44
CA GLY A 257 -22.09 -19.99 4.81
C GLY A 257 -20.69 -20.29 5.34
N SER A 258 -20.53 -21.12 6.37
CA SER A 258 -19.21 -21.42 6.93
C SER A 258 -18.34 -22.38 6.09
N ALA A 259 -18.81 -22.79 4.91
CA ALA A 259 -18.13 -23.79 4.08
C ALA A 259 -17.07 -23.21 3.10
N HIS A 260 -16.85 -21.88 3.09
CA HIS A 260 -16.05 -21.23 2.04
C HIS A 260 -14.99 -20.26 2.57
N LEU A 261 -14.58 -20.34 3.84
CA LEU A 261 -13.44 -19.59 4.37
C LEU A 261 -12.13 -20.23 3.91
N ASP A 262 -11.79 -20.03 2.64
CA ASP A 262 -10.46 -20.31 2.10
C ASP A 262 -9.52 -19.19 2.52
N LEU A 263 -8.91 -19.30 3.70
CA LEU A 263 -7.95 -18.31 4.18
C LEU A 263 -6.65 -18.40 3.38
N PRO A 264 -6.05 -17.25 3.03
CA PRO A 264 -4.80 -17.23 2.30
C PRO A 264 -3.68 -17.96 3.05
N ARG A 265 -2.92 -18.81 2.37
CA ARG A 265 -1.79 -19.59 2.94
C ARG A 265 -0.70 -18.70 3.58
N HIS A 266 -0.71 -17.40 3.30
CA HIS A 266 0.27 -16.41 3.78
C HIS A 266 -0.20 -15.65 5.03
N HIS A 267 -1.33 -16.04 5.59
CA HIS A 267 -1.83 -15.40 6.79
C HIS A 267 -0.98 -15.81 7.98
N ASP A 268 -0.18 -14.88 8.50
CA ASP A 268 0.63 -15.09 9.72
C ASP A 268 -0.21 -15.24 11.00
N ILE A 269 -1.54 -15.16 10.91
CA ILE A 269 -2.44 -15.30 12.05
C ILE A 269 -2.90 -16.75 12.14
N ARG A 270 -2.17 -17.54 12.91
CA ARG A 270 -2.62 -18.87 13.30
C ARG A 270 -3.61 -18.72 14.46
N ALA A 271 -4.61 -19.61 14.53
CA ALA A 271 -5.55 -19.62 15.64
C ALA A 271 -4.86 -19.73 17.02
N GLY A 272 -3.68 -20.37 17.07
CA GLY A 272 -2.81 -20.45 18.25
C GLY A 272 -2.17 -19.11 18.64
N ASP A 273 -1.97 -18.20 17.68
CA ASP A 273 -1.26 -16.93 17.89
C ASP A 273 -2.17 -15.82 18.43
N ILE A 274 -3.49 -16.04 18.48
CA ILE A 274 -4.45 -15.08 18.99
C ILE A 274 -4.54 -15.24 20.52
N ASP A 275 -3.95 -14.30 21.25
CA ASP A 275 -4.22 -14.14 22.68
C ASP A 275 -5.63 -13.57 22.86
N LEU A 276 -6.58 -14.48 23.17
CA LEU A 276 -7.99 -14.11 23.33
C LEU A 276 -8.24 -13.10 24.46
N LYS A 277 -7.39 -13.06 25.51
CA LYS A 277 -7.53 -12.08 26.59
C LYS A 277 -7.13 -10.70 26.09
N ARG A 278 -6.00 -10.61 25.38
CA ARG A 278 -5.53 -9.37 24.80
C ARG A 278 -6.48 -8.86 23.72
N LEU A 279 -6.99 -9.76 22.89
CA LEU A 279 -7.99 -9.42 21.86
C LEU A 279 -9.27 -8.90 22.51
N HIS A 280 -9.79 -9.59 23.55
CA HIS A 280 -10.95 -9.14 24.31
C HIS A 280 -10.75 -7.73 24.88
N GLY A 281 -9.62 -7.48 25.55
CA GLY A 281 -9.31 -6.14 26.08
C GLY A 281 -9.27 -5.06 25.00
N THR A 282 -8.70 -5.38 23.83
CA THR A 282 -8.66 -4.45 22.69
C THR A 282 -10.05 -4.17 22.11
N LEU A 283 -10.88 -5.23 21.98
CA LEU A 283 -12.26 -5.10 21.49
C LEU A 283 -13.14 -4.34 22.48
N ALA A 284 -12.98 -4.59 23.80
CA ALA A 284 -13.69 -3.85 24.83
C ALA A 284 -13.35 -2.36 24.80
N ALA A 285 -12.06 -2.02 24.72
CA ALA A 285 -11.61 -0.63 24.60
C ALA A 285 -12.07 0.04 23.29
N ALA A 286 -12.17 -0.73 22.20
CA ALA A 286 -12.71 -0.23 20.93
C ALA A 286 -14.23 -0.01 21.02
N ALA A 287 -14.97 -0.96 21.62
CA ALA A 287 -16.40 -0.84 21.81
C ALA A 287 -16.78 0.33 22.74
N GLU A 288 -16.02 0.53 23.82
CA GLU A 288 -16.21 1.66 24.74
C GLU A 288 -16.03 3.02 24.04
N ARG A 289 -15.11 3.12 23.09
CA ARG A 289 -14.89 4.34 22.30
C ARG A 289 -15.98 4.58 21.27
N GLY A 290 -16.74 3.56 20.89
CA GLY A 290 -17.86 3.63 19.97
C GLY A 290 -17.49 4.20 18.60
N PRO A 291 -16.57 3.57 17.84
CA PRO A 291 -16.16 4.10 16.54
C PRO A 291 -17.36 4.21 15.60
N LYS A 292 -17.49 5.37 14.95
CA LYS A 292 -18.61 5.69 14.05
C LYS A 292 -18.42 5.02 12.69
N ASP A 293 -17.17 4.93 12.27
CA ASP A 293 -16.76 4.37 10.98
C ASP A 293 -15.50 3.50 11.12
N PHE A 294 -15.15 2.82 10.04
CA PHE A 294 -13.99 1.94 10.00
C PHE A 294 -12.66 2.69 10.17
N SER A 295 -12.59 3.99 9.79
CA SER A 295 -11.42 4.83 10.03
C SER A 295 -11.17 5.02 11.53
N GLU A 296 -12.21 5.31 12.29
CA GLU A 296 -12.11 5.50 13.75
C GLU A 296 -11.74 4.18 14.43
N LEU A 297 -12.26 3.05 13.94
CA LEU A 297 -11.87 1.72 14.42
C LEU A 297 -10.37 1.49 14.21
N LEU A 298 -9.85 1.69 13.00
CA LEU A 298 -8.44 1.51 12.71
C LEU A 298 -7.53 2.44 13.53
N LEU A 299 -7.98 3.67 13.79
CA LEU A 299 -7.23 4.64 14.57
C LEU A 299 -7.33 4.42 16.09
N THR A 300 -8.17 3.49 16.54
CA THR A 300 -8.27 3.14 17.95
C THR A 300 -6.96 2.50 18.44
N PRO A 301 -6.38 2.99 19.56
CA PRO A 301 -5.16 2.41 20.13
C PRO A 301 -5.33 0.92 20.45
N GLY A 302 -4.34 0.11 20.10
CA GLY A 302 -4.36 -1.33 20.27
C GLY A 302 -4.98 -2.10 19.10
N VAL A 303 -5.81 -1.47 18.27
CA VAL A 303 -6.32 -2.09 17.04
C VAL A 303 -5.20 -2.19 16.01
N GLY A 304 -4.90 -3.41 15.60
CA GLY A 304 -3.86 -3.73 14.61
C GLY A 304 -4.31 -4.87 13.70
N ALA A 305 -3.44 -5.36 12.84
CA ALA A 305 -3.74 -6.36 11.82
C ALA A 305 -4.50 -7.59 12.40
N ARG A 306 -4.04 -8.14 13.52
CA ARG A 306 -4.68 -9.31 14.15
C ARG A 306 -6.10 -9.03 14.61
N THR A 307 -6.33 -7.86 15.21
CA THR A 307 -7.68 -7.46 15.68
C THR A 307 -8.62 -7.30 14.50
N VAL A 308 -8.17 -6.61 13.47
CA VAL A 308 -8.94 -6.35 12.24
C VAL A 308 -9.26 -7.65 11.52
N ALA A 309 -8.28 -8.55 11.32
CA ALA A 309 -8.53 -9.86 10.72
C ALA A 309 -9.52 -10.69 11.51
N SER A 310 -9.38 -10.70 12.86
CA SER A 310 -10.32 -11.45 13.72
C SER A 310 -11.74 -10.92 13.62
N LEU A 311 -11.92 -9.59 13.55
CA LEU A 311 -13.23 -8.98 13.36
C LEU A 311 -13.78 -9.30 11.97
N ALA A 312 -12.96 -9.20 10.92
CA ALA A 312 -13.37 -9.48 9.55
C ALA A 312 -13.89 -10.93 9.39
N PHE A 313 -13.20 -11.90 9.99
CA PHE A 313 -13.64 -13.30 9.95
C PHE A 313 -14.90 -13.55 10.77
N VAL A 314 -14.99 -12.95 11.96
CA VAL A 314 -16.21 -13.06 12.76
C VAL A 314 -17.39 -12.39 12.05
N ALA A 315 -17.18 -11.25 11.36
CA ALA A 315 -18.19 -10.58 10.56
C ALA A 315 -18.69 -11.46 9.40
N GLU A 316 -17.81 -12.17 8.74
CA GLU A 316 -18.20 -13.11 7.69
C GLU A 316 -19.04 -14.26 8.25
N VAL A 317 -18.61 -14.85 9.36
CA VAL A 317 -19.31 -16.00 9.97
C VAL A 317 -20.65 -15.62 10.57
N MET A 318 -20.72 -14.48 11.28
CA MET A 318 -21.93 -14.07 12.00
C MET A 318 -22.94 -13.34 11.15
N HIS A 319 -22.46 -12.53 10.22
CA HIS A 319 -23.29 -11.64 9.42
C HIS A 319 -23.32 -12.02 7.93
N GLY A 320 -22.60 -13.07 7.52
CA GLY A 320 -22.49 -13.45 6.12
C GLY A 320 -21.82 -12.35 5.26
N ALA A 321 -21.04 -11.47 5.87
CA ALA A 321 -20.38 -10.35 5.21
C ALA A 321 -19.00 -10.79 4.70
N PRO A 322 -18.80 -11.07 3.39
CA PRO A 322 -17.61 -11.75 2.90
C PRO A 322 -16.35 -10.90 3.06
N CYS A 323 -15.26 -11.54 3.50
CA CYS A 323 -13.93 -10.97 3.41
C CYS A 323 -13.48 -10.87 1.95
N ARG A 324 -12.62 -9.91 1.65
CA ARG A 324 -11.98 -9.81 0.34
C ARG A 324 -10.57 -10.37 0.41
N PHE A 325 -10.29 -11.36 -0.47
CA PHE A 325 -8.98 -12.01 -0.57
C PHE A 325 -8.33 -11.69 -1.91
N ALA A 326 -7.76 -10.48 -2.04
CA ALA A 326 -7.09 -10.08 -3.27
C ALA A 326 -5.92 -9.15 -2.98
N ASP A 327 -4.73 -9.53 -3.43
CA ASP A 327 -3.57 -8.66 -3.38
C ASP A 327 -3.68 -7.55 -4.44
N PRO A 328 -3.72 -6.27 -4.04
CA PRO A 328 -3.80 -5.16 -4.97
C PRO A 328 -2.47 -4.82 -5.66
N ALA A 329 -1.37 -5.49 -5.34
CA ALA A 329 -0.07 -5.25 -5.98
C ALA A 329 -0.09 -5.65 -7.45
N ARG A 330 0.33 -4.72 -8.33
CA ARG A 330 0.25 -4.88 -9.78
C ARG A 330 1.58 -4.86 -10.50
N PHE A 331 2.62 -4.28 -9.87
CA PHE A 331 3.91 -4.04 -10.49
C PHE A 331 5.03 -4.50 -9.58
N SER A 332 6.15 -4.87 -10.18
CA SER A 332 7.41 -5.05 -9.50
C SER A 332 8.51 -4.34 -10.28
N LEU A 333 8.89 -3.14 -9.85
CA LEU A 333 9.89 -2.28 -10.51
C LEU A 333 11.29 -2.47 -9.93
N ALA A 334 11.37 -2.70 -8.62
CA ALA A 334 12.62 -2.89 -7.91
C ALA A 334 12.75 -4.36 -7.53
N HIS A 335 13.62 -5.05 -8.22
CA HIS A 335 13.93 -6.43 -7.91
C HIS A 335 15.12 -6.48 -6.97
N GLY A 336 14.88 -6.34 -5.68
CA GLY A 336 15.87 -6.66 -4.65
C GLY A 336 16.18 -8.17 -4.57
N GLY A 337 15.55 -8.97 -5.43
CA GLY A 337 15.72 -10.40 -5.59
C GLY A 337 15.84 -10.79 -7.05
N LYS A 338 16.35 -11.96 -7.32
CA LYS A 338 16.72 -12.53 -8.62
C LYS A 338 15.59 -12.74 -9.65
N ASP A 339 14.42 -12.19 -9.47
CA ASP A 339 13.25 -12.53 -10.28
C ASP A 339 13.07 -11.52 -11.43
N GLY A 340 13.87 -11.74 -12.41
CA GLY A 340 14.11 -11.07 -13.65
C GLY A 340 12.97 -10.82 -14.62
N HIS A 341 11.85 -10.24 -14.20
CA HIS A 341 10.87 -9.72 -15.16
C HIS A 341 10.55 -8.25 -14.80
N PRO A 342 11.36 -7.28 -15.31
CA PRO A 342 11.01 -5.88 -15.19
C PRO A 342 9.70 -5.65 -15.93
N PHE A 343 8.78 -4.95 -15.27
CA PHE A 343 7.57 -4.49 -15.91
C PHE A 343 7.94 -3.44 -16.97
N PRO A 344 7.50 -3.53 -18.23
CA PRO A 344 7.88 -2.57 -19.25
C PRO A 344 7.37 -1.17 -18.85
N VAL A 345 8.28 -0.21 -18.79
CA VAL A 345 7.95 1.19 -18.56
C VAL A 345 7.26 1.71 -19.82
N PRO A 346 6.08 2.37 -19.71
CA PRO A 346 5.48 3.01 -20.86
C PRO A 346 6.45 4.04 -21.47
N ILE A 347 6.98 3.76 -22.66
CA ILE A 347 8.04 4.55 -23.31
C ILE A 347 7.66 6.04 -23.37
N GLN A 348 6.40 6.35 -23.69
CA GLN A 348 5.93 7.74 -23.75
C GLN A 348 6.00 8.47 -22.40
N VAL A 349 5.64 7.82 -21.30
CA VAL A 349 5.75 8.40 -19.94
C VAL A 349 7.21 8.57 -19.57
N TYR A 350 8.03 7.62 -19.95
CA TYR A 350 9.47 7.66 -19.75
C TYR A 350 10.13 8.80 -20.51
N ASP A 351 9.82 8.96 -21.82
CA ASP A 351 10.32 10.04 -22.66
C ASP A 351 9.90 11.41 -22.15
N GLU A 352 8.65 11.55 -21.69
CA GLU A 352 8.16 12.79 -21.05
C GLU A 352 8.94 13.09 -19.78
N THR A 353 9.15 12.07 -18.93
CA THR A 353 9.94 12.22 -17.71
C THR A 353 11.37 12.62 -18.02
N ILE A 354 12.03 11.98 -18.99
CA ILE A 354 13.38 12.34 -19.44
C ILE A 354 13.40 13.79 -19.93
N ARG A 355 12.42 14.20 -20.73
CA ARG A 355 12.34 15.56 -21.29
C ARG A 355 12.21 16.60 -20.18
N VAL A 356 11.34 16.37 -19.19
CA VAL A 356 11.17 17.24 -18.03
C VAL A 356 12.44 17.29 -17.19
N LEU A 357 13.05 16.13 -16.93
CA LEU A 357 14.28 16.05 -16.15
C LEU A 357 15.47 16.70 -16.88
N LYS A 358 15.58 16.54 -18.19
CA LYS A 358 16.61 17.26 -18.99
C LYS A 358 16.43 18.77 -18.91
N ARG A 359 15.20 19.28 -19.01
CA ARG A 359 14.91 20.70 -18.84
C ARG A 359 15.24 21.19 -17.43
N ALA A 360 14.82 20.44 -16.41
CA ALA A 360 15.15 20.77 -15.01
C ALA A 360 16.65 20.82 -14.77
N ILE A 361 17.42 19.86 -15.30
CA ILE A 361 18.87 19.82 -15.19
C ILE A 361 19.52 21.02 -15.94
N SER A 362 19.01 21.40 -17.11
CA SER A 362 19.54 22.52 -17.86
C SER A 362 19.28 23.89 -17.21
N HIS A 363 18.20 24.00 -16.42
CA HIS A 363 17.88 25.21 -15.65
C HIS A 363 18.47 25.19 -14.24
N ALA A 364 19.10 24.08 -13.85
CA ALA A 364 19.73 23.95 -12.55
C ALA A 364 20.95 24.87 -12.46
N LYS A 365 21.08 25.63 -11.38
CA LYS A 365 22.29 26.38 -11.03
C LYS A 365 23.39 25.41 -10.51
N LEU A 366 23.58 24.29 -11.20
CA LEU A 366 24.66 23.34 -10.94
C LEU A 366 25.94 23.77 -11.67
N GLY A 367 27.07 23.40 -11.15
CA GLY A 367 28.34 23.58 -11.86
C GLY A 367 28.29 22.85 -13.22
N ARG A 368 28.98 23.40 -14.24
CA ARG A 368 28.93 22.87 -15.61
C ARG A 368 29.26 21.38 -15.72
N SER A 369 30.23 20.90 -14.91
CA SER A 369 30.61 19.50 -14.82
C SER A 369 29.53 18.60 -14.19
N GLU A 370 28.82 19.11 -13.19
CA GLU A 370 27.75 18.36 -12.50
C GLU A 370 26.49 18.25 -13.37
N THR A 371 26.16 19.31 -14.09
CA THR A 371 25.09 19.32 -15.10
C THR A 371 25.35 18.30 -16.18
N LEU A 372 26.59 18.29 -16.73
CA LEU A 372 26.99 17.35 -17.76
C LEU A 372 26.97 15.90 -17.24
N ALA A 373 27.47 15.66 -16.04
CA ALA A 373 27.45 14.34 -15.41
C ALA A 373 26.02 13.84 -15.14
N ALA A 374 25.08 14.73 -14.76
CA ALA A 374 23.67 14.40 -14.57
C ALA A 374 22.99 14.04 -15.90
N ILE A 375 23.25 14.81 -16.96
CA ILE A 375 22.74 14.52 -18.32
C ILE A 375 23.30 13.20 -18.84
N GLN A 376 24.59 12.94 -18.67
CA GLN A 376 25.21 11.67 -19.09
C GLN A 376 24.67 10.45 -18.33
N ARG A 377 24.36 10.60 -17.04
CA ARG A 377 23.70 9.52 -16.28
C ARG A 377 22.29 9.25 -16.79
N LEU A 378 21.55 10.31 -17.08
CA LEU A 378 20.20 10.19 -17.64
C LEU A 378 20.22 9.50 -19.01
N ASP A 379 21.10 9.94 -19.91
CA ASP A 379 21.22 9.36 -21.26
C ASP A 379 21.71 7.90 -21.22
N ARG A 380 22.68 7.56 -20.38
CA ARG A 380 23.12 6.16 -20.22
C ARG A 380 21.99 5.27 -19.71
N ARG A 381 21.19 5.78 -18.78
CA ARG A 381 20.08 5.01 -18.22
C ARG A 381 18.94 4.85 -19.23
N ALA A 382 18.62 5.91 -19.99
CA ALA A 382 17.67 5.83 -21.08
C ALA A 382 18.07 4.75 -22.09
N ARG A 383 19.33 4.77 -22.58
CA ARG A 383 19.83 3.77 -23.53
C ARG A 383 19.88 2.35 -22.94
N ALA A 384 20.22 2.20 -21.67
CA ALA A 384 20.20 0.90 -21.03
C ALA A 384 18.79 0.32 -20.94
N LEU A 385 17.78 1.17 -20.70
CA LEU A 385 16.38 0.74 -20.69
C LEU A 385 15.85 0.46 -22.10
N GLU A 386 16.20 1.29 -23.09
CA GLU A 386 15.90 1.05 -24.51
C GLU A 386 16.49 -0.29 -24.99
N ALA A 387 17.71 -0.63 -24.55
CA ALA A 387 18.36 -1.90 -24.90
C ALA A 387 17.77 -3.13 -24.19
N THR A 388 17.05 -2.94 -23.10
CA THR A 388 16.37 -4.05 -22.37
C THR A 388 14.93 -4.27 -22.81
N VAL A 389 14.41 -3.45 -23.73
CA VAL A 389 13.08 -3.64 -24.32
C VAL A 389 13.13 -4.74 -25.40
N GLU A 390 13.51 -5.94 -25.00
CA GLU A 390 13.11 -7.19 -25.67
C GLU A 390 11.75 -7.58 -25.09
N GLY A 391 10.69 -7.01 -25.62
CA GLY A 391 9.34 -7.28 -25.15
C GLY A 391 8.30 -6.79 -26.15
N PRO A 392 7.02 -7.11 -25.88
CA PRO A 392 5.94 -6.65 -26.74
C PRO A 392 5.99 -5.10 -26.85
N SER A 393 5.61 -4.59 -28.01
CA SER A 393 5.42 -3.16 -28.22
C SER A 393 4.47 -2.58 -27.13
N PHE A 394 4.54 -1.28 -26.89
CA PHE A 394 3.64 -0.63 -25.93
C PHE A 394 2.15 -0.92 -26.22
N ALA A 395 1.78 -1.00 -27.49
CA ALA A 395 0.42 -1.35 -27.91
C ALA A 395 0.06 -2.79 -27.53
N GLU A 396 0.94 -3.76 -27.77
CA GLU A 396 0.75 -5.15 -27.38
C GLU A 396 0.71 -5.31 -25.86
N PHE A 397 1.53 -4.54 -25.15
CA PHE A 397 1.50 -4.51 -23.69
C PHE A 397 0.16 -4.00 -23.15
N ILE A 398 -0.34 -2.87 -23.68
CA ILE A 398 -1.65 -2.32 -23.27
C ILE A 398 -2.77 -3.31 -23.57
N GLU A 399 -2.73 -4.00 -24.69
CA GLU A 399 -3.75 -4.99 -25.03
C GLU A 399 -3.66 -6.22 -24.12
N ALA A 400 -2.46 -6.69 -23.80
CA ALA A 400 -2.25 -7.74 -22.83
C ALA A 400 -2.72 -7.35 -21.42
N GLU A 401 -2.48 -6.09 -21.02
CA GLU A 401 -2.95 -5.53 -19.73
C GLU A 401 -4.49 -5.43 -19.72
N ARG A 402 -5.12 -4.98 -20.80
CA ARG A 402 -6.59 -4.97 -20.94
C ARG A 402 -7.17 -6.36 -20.78
N THR A 403 -6.60 -7.35 -21.45
CA THR A 403 -7.05 -8.75 -21.38
C THR A 403 -6.91 -9.32 -19.97
N ARG A 404 -5.83 -8.99 -19.27
CA ARG A 404 -5.59 -9.43 -17.87
C ARG A 404 -6.40 -8.65 -16.85
N SER A 405 -6.86 -7.45 -17.19
CA SER A 405 -7.53 -6.54 -16.24
C SER A 405 -8.80 -7.14 -15.63
N ALA A 406 -9.48 -8.05 -16.33
CA ALA A 406 -10.63 -8.79 -15.81
C ALA A 406 -10.28 -9.56 -14.51
N GLY A 407 -9.06 -10.11 -14.42
CA GLY A 407 -8.56 -10.84 -13.24
C GLY A 407 -8.35 -9.97 -12.00
N TYR A 408 -8.27 -8.65 -12.15
CA TYR A 408 -8.07 -7.67 -11.06
C TYR A 408 -9.08 -6.51 -11.11
N GLY A 409 -10.32 -6.81 -11.47
CA GLY A 409 -11.45 -5.90 -11.35
C GLY A 409 -11.52 -4.80 -12.40
N GLY A 410 -11.01 -5.03 -13.61
CA GLY A 410 -11.12 -4.10 -14.74
C GLY A 410 -10.27 -2.84 -14.65
N ARG A 411 -9.27 -2.79 -13.75
CA ARG A 411 -8.35 -1.67 -13.59
C ARG A 411 -7.03 -1.94 -14.29
N THR A 412 -6.49 -0.95 -14.98
CA THR A 412 -5.15 -0.95 -15.56
C THR A 412 -4.31 0.16 -14.97
N VAL A 413 -3.00 0.15 -15.25
CA VAL A 413 -2.09 1.26 -14.92
C VAL A 413 -2.54 2.61 -15.47
N LEU A 414 -3.34 2.61 -16.53
CA LEU A 414 -3.85 3.82 -17.20
C LEU A 414 -5.23 4.24 -16.68
N GLY A 415 -5.79 3.54 -15.68
CA GLY A 415 -7.12 3.81 -15.13
C GLY A 415 -8.13 2.69 -15.37
N ALA A 416 -9.40 2.96 -15.12
CA ALA A 416 -10.47 2.01 -15.42
C ALA A 416 -10.59 1.81 -16.94
N VAL A 417 -10.72 0.56 -17.38
CA VAL A 417 -11.11 0.27 -18.77
C VAL A 417 -12.55 0.75 -18.90
N VAL A 418 -12.78 1.83 -19.65
CA VAL A 418 -14.12 2.23 -20.05
C VAL A 418 -14.60 1.12 -20.96
N GLY A 419 -15.60 0.38 -20.50
CA GLY A 419 -16.20 -0.68 -21.29
C GLY A 419 -16.73 -0.09 -22.61
N GLY A 420 -16.28 -0.66 -23.72
CA GLY A 420 -16.93 -0.47 -24.99
C GLY A 420 -18.16 -1.35 -25.10
#